data_be32267723c692b5e9b6524cbb9eb798
#
_entry.id   be32267723c692b5e9b6524cbb9eb798
#
_cell.length_a   1.000
_cell.length_b   1.000
_cell.length_c   1.000
_cell.angle_alpha   90.00
_cell.angle_beta   90.00
_cell.angle_gamma   90.00
#
_symmetry.space_group_name_H-M   'P 1'
#
loop_
_entity.id
_entity.type
_entity.pdbx_description
1 polymer ?
#
loop_
_entity_poly.entity_id
_entity_poly.type
_entity_poly.pdbx_seq_one_letter_code
_entity_poly.pdbx_strand_id
1 'polypeptide(L)'
;MNMIKRLRRKFIIMATIGVLVVLGGALGLINTIAYMRMNQQVMSVLTYIIHNNGAVPQKIGGDDGSFFSDPSWTEETPEFAYQIRFFSVLVNAGGYAEKIDIQHIASFSEKEAIEYARTTVAEARENGTKQGFFKKNRASYAYMIQPNDDGSFLIVILDCTRDVAAVTSFMRYSLWFGLGCVILYVIILAAMCNVAIRPFVRNMENQKDRKAHV
;
A
#
# COMPACT_ATOMS: atom_id res chain seq x y z
N MET A 1 -39.52 -26.44 -18.53
CA MET A 1 -38.14 -26.67 -17.98
C MET A 1 -37.17 -25.49 -18.18
N ASN A 2 -37.30 -24.72 -19.27
CA ASN A 2 -36.40 -23.55 -19.51
C ASN A 2 -36.61 -22.35 -18.58
N MET A 3 -37.81 -22.11 -18.06
CA MET A 3 -38.13 -20.95 -17.25
C MET A 3 -37.49 -21.02 -15.85
N ILE A 4 -37.53 -22.20 -15.20
CA ILE A 4 -36.89 -22.41 -13.88
C ILE A 4 -35.37 -22.29 -13.95
N LYS A 5 -34.77 -22.81 -15.03
CA LYS A 5 -33.30 -22.65 -15.27
C LYS A 5 -32.91 -21.19 -15.47
N ARG A 6 -33.71 -20.39 -16.18
CA ARG A 6 -33.50 -18.95 -16.38
C ARG A 6 -33.61 -18.15 -15.07
N LEU A 7 -34.61 -18.47 -14.25
CA LEU A 7 -34.84 -17.81 -12.95
C LEU A 7 -33.66 -18.10 -11.99
N ARG A 8 -33.22 -19.35 -11.90
CA ARG A 8 -32.05 -19.76 -11.12
C ARG A 8 -30.80 -19.01 -11.53
N ARG A 9 -30.53 -18.92 -12.85
CA ARG A 9 -29.36 -18.21 -13.37
C ARG A 9 -29.39 -16.72 -13.02
N LYS A 10 -30.56 -16.07 -13.17
CA LYS A 10 -30.72 -14.65 -12.81
C LYS A 10 -30.49 -14.43 -11.32
N PHE A 11 -31.03 -15.30 -10.46
CA PHE A 11 -30.83 -15.21 -9.00
C PHE A 11 -29.37 -15.38 -8.61
N ILE A 12 -28.67 -16.38 -9.15
CA ILE A 12 -27.23 -16.58 -8.89
C ILE A 12 -26.43 -15.36 -9.34
N ILE A 13 -26.71 -14.81 -10.52
CA ILE A 13 -25.99 -13.62 -11.03
C ILE A 13 -26.23 -12.41 -10.11
N MET A 14 -27.47 -12.12 -9.73
CA MET A 14 -27.78 -10.98 -8.85
C MET A 14 -27.11 -11.14 -7.49
N ALA A 15 -27.18 -12.32 -6.89
CA ALA A 15 -26.54 -12.58 -5.60
C ALA A 15 -25.01 -12.47 -5.69
N THR A 16 -24.43 -12.97 -6.77
CA THR A 16 -22.97 -12.87 -7.01
C THR A 16 -22.52 -11.41 -7.19
N ILE A 17 -23.30 -10.60 -7.92
CA ILE A 17 -23.00 -9.16 -8.07
C ILE A 17 -23.06 -8.47 -6.71
N GLY A 18 -24.06 -8.76 -5.88
CA GLY A 18 -24.15 -8.19 -4.53
C GLY A 18 -22.92 -8.50 -3.68
N VAL A 19 -22.47 -9.75 -3.68
CA VAL A 19 -21.25 -10.15 -2.94
C VAL A 19 -20.01 -9.51 -3.51
N LEU A 20 -19.89 -9.40 -4.84
CA LEU A 20 -18.75 -8.74 -5.48
C LEU A 20 -18.64 -7.26 -5.08
N VAL A 21 -19.77 -6.55 -5.00
CA VAL A 21 -19.78 -5.14 -4.58
C VAL A 21 -19.32 -5.00 -3.12
N VAL A 22 -19.87 -5.81 -2.22
CA VAL A 22 -19.53 -5.76 -0.80
C VAL A 22 -18.06 -6.17 -0.56
N LEU A 23 -17.65 -7.29 -1.13
CA LEU A 23 -16.28 -7.81 -0.96
C LEU A 23 -15.25 -6.89 -1.63
N GLY A 24 -15.55 -6.39 -2.82
CA GLY A 24 -14.69 -5.44 -3.54
C GLY A 24 -14.53 -4.13 -2.78
N GLY A 25 -15.61 -3.61 -2.20
CA GLY A 25 -15.57 -2.43 -1.34
C GLY A 25 -14.73 -2.65 -0.08
N ALA A 26 -14.93 -3.76 0.62
CA ALA A 26 -14.17 -4.10 1.81
C ALA A 26 -12.67 -4.29 1.52
N LEU A 27 -12.32 -5.06 0.49
CA LEU A 27 -10.93 -5.26 0.08
C LEU A 27 -10.28 -3.96 -0.41
N GLY A 28 -11.02 -3.15 -1.18
CA GLY A 28 -10.55 -1.84 -1.63
C GLY A 28 -10.23 -0.92 -0.45
N LEU A 29 -11.10 -0.85 0.54
CA LEU A 29 -10.90 -0.05 1.75
C LEU A 29 -9.67 -0.51 2.55
N ILE A 30 -9.55 -1.81 2.82
CA ILE A 30 -8.41 -2.37 3.58
C ILE A 30 -7.08 -2.09 2.85
N ASN A 31 -7.03 -2.32 1.53
CA ASN A 31 -5.83 -2.07 0.74
C ASN A 31 -5.47 -0.57 0.70
N THR A 32 -6.46 0.31 0.62
CA THR A 32 -6.25 1.76 0.67
C THR A 32 -5.68 2.18 2.03
N ILE A 33 -6.22 1.67 3.13
CA ILE A 33 -5.72 1.94 4.49
C ILE A 33 -4.28 1.44 4.63
N ALA A 34 -3.97 0.23 4.15
CA ALA A 34 -2.61 -0.32 4.20
C ALA A 34 -1.61 0.56 3.44
N TYR A 35 -1.97 1.03 2.25
CA TYR A 35 -1.15 1.96 1.47
C TYR A 35 -0.96 3.31 2.16
N MET A 36 -2.02 3.89 2.71
CA MET A 36 -1.96 5.17 3.43
C MET A 36 -1.06 5.07 4.67
N ARG A 37 -1.17 3.99 5.44
CA ARG A 37 -0.30 3.75 6.62
C ARG A 37 1.17 3.65 6.22
N MET A 38 1.49 2.88 5.18
CA MET A 38 2.86 2.79 4.66
C MET A 38 3.39 4.15 4.24
N ASN A 39 2.59 4.91 3.49
CA ASN A 39 2.98 6.26 3.05
C ASN A 39 3.24 7.19 4.25
N GLN A 40 2.36 7.19 5.25
CA GLN A 40 2.54 7.98 6.48
C GLN A 40 3.81 7.57 7.23
N GLN A 41 4.06 6.27 7.39
CA GLN A 41 5.25 5.75 8.07
C GLN A 41 6.53 6.21 7.36
N VAL A 42 6.61 6.05 6.04
CA VAL A 42 7.75 6.47 5.24
C VAL A 42 7.99 7.99 5.36
N MET A 43 6.92 8.79 5.25
CA MET A 43 7.04 10.25 5.35
C MET A 43 7.41 10.71 6.76
N SER A 44 6.95 10.03 7.81
CA SER A 44 7.33 10.33 9.19
C SER A 44 8.81 10.06 9.44
N VAL A 45 9.36 8.96 8.92
CA VAL A 45 10.80 8.66 9.00
C VAL A 45 11.62 9.74 8.27
N LEU A 46 11.22 10.14 7.07
CA LEU A 46 11.86 11.22 6.33
C LEU A 46 11.84 12.54 7.10
N THR A 47 10.70 12.89 7.67
CA THR A 47 10.53 14.09 8.51
C THR A 47 11.46 14.06 9.72
N TYR A 48 11.59 12.91 10.37
CA TYR A 48 12.51 12.74 11.50
C TYR A 48 13.97 12.99 11.09
N ILE A 49 14.42 12.36 9.99
CA ILE A 49 15.79 12.52 9.49
C ILE A 49 16.06 14.00 9.12
N ILE A 50 15.12 14.66 8.47
CA ILE A 50 15.22 16.07 8.10
C ILE A 50 15.33 16.97 9.32
N HIS A 51 14.51 16.78 10.35
CA HIS A 51 14.57 17.57 11.59
C HIS A 51 15.89 17.37 12.35
N ASN A 52 16.56 16.24 12.14
CA ASN A 52 17.89 15.96 12.68
C ASN A 52 19.02 16.31 11.69
N ASN A 53 18.82 17.32 10.82
CA ASN A 53 19.81 17.80 9.85
C ASN A 53 20.39 16.71 8.92
N GLY A 54 19.54 15.77 8.50
CA GLY A 54 19.91 14.69 7.59
C GLY A 54 20.65 13.52 8.24
N ALA A 55 20.63 13.42 9.56
CA ALA A 55 21.26 12.34 10.31
C ALA A 55 20.23 11.62 11.21
N VAL A 56 20.55 10.39 11.61
CA VAL A 56 19.78 9.68 12.63
C VAL A 56 20.62 9.62 13.91
N PRO A 57 20.18 10.22 15.02
CA PRO A 57 20.92 10.17 16.28
C PRO A 57 21.09 8.72 16.75
N GLN A 58 22.32 8.33 17.09
CA GLN A 58 22.61 6.97 17.58
C GLN A 58 22.08 6.70 19.00
N LYS A 59 21.63 7.71 19.71
CA LYS A 59 21.00 7.58 21.03
C LYS A 59 19.60 8.16 20.97
N ILE A 60 18.63 7.29 20.88
CA ILE A 60 17.23 7.57 21.19
C ILE A 60 17.10 7.45 22.71
N GLY A 61 17.43 8.50 23.41
CA GLY A 61 17.47 8.51 24.90
C GLY A 61 17.95 9.85 25.43
N GLY A 62 17.50 10.92 24.84
CA GLY A 62 17.58 12.27 25.38
C GLY A 62 16.20 12.64 25.93
N ASP A 63 16.19 13.22 27.11
CA ASP A 63 15.06 13.68 27.91
C ASP A 63 14.22 14.79 27.26
N ASP A 64 14.37 15.00 25.96
CA ASP A 64 13.65 16.00 25.16
C ASP A 64 12.47 15.32 24.47
N GLY A 65 11.39 15.36 25.19
CA GLY A 65 10.02 15.06 24.87
C GLY A 65 9.69 14.68 23.43
N SER A 66 9.55 13.39 23.18
CA SER A 66 8.55 12.79 22.31
C SER A 66 8.20 13.54 20.99
N PHE A 67 9.11 13.53 20.04
CA PHE A 67 8.69 13.80 18.67
C PHE A 67 7.84 12.64 18.11
N PHE A 68 7.91 11.47 18.73
CA PHE A 68 7.17 10.27 18.40
C PHE A 68 6.04 9.97 19.39
N SER A 69 5.21 10.97 19.68
CA SER A 69 4.03 10.78 20.55
C SER A 69 2.89 10.01 19.87
N ASP A 70 3.07 9.55 18.65
CA ASP A 70 2.08 8.71 18.00
C ASP A 70 2.42 7.23 18.22
N PRO A 71 1.67 6.52 19.10
CA PRO A 71 1.95 5.12 19.46
C PRO A 71 1.77 4.13 18.32
N SER A 72 1.43 4.60 17.11
CA SER A 72 1.04 3.72 16.03
C SER A 72 2.18 3.12 15.22
N TRP A 73 3.47 3.52 15.40
CA TRP A 73 4.49 3.09 14.46
C TRP A 73 5.92 2.92 14.96
N THR A 74 6.23 3.17 16.20
CA THR A 74 7.56 2.88 16.69
C THR A 74 7.54 2.20 18.05
N GLU A 75 7.90 0.95 18.06
CA GLU A 75 8.78 0.49 19.10
C GLU A 75 10.09 1.25 18.90
N GLU A 76 10.32 2.32 19.69
CA GLU A 76 11.58 3.06 19.77
C GLU A 76 12.65 2.12 20.30
N THR A 77 13.13 1.25 19.43
CA THR A 77 14.24 0.39 19.77
C THR A 77 15.54 1.12 19.41
N PRO A 78 16.61 0.97 20.22
CA PRO A 78 17.92 1.49 19.86
C PRO A 78 18.40 1.03 18.48
N GLU A 79 17.83 -0.06 17.97
CA GLU A 79 18.12 -0.67 16.69
C GLU A 79 17.53 0.09 15.49
N PHE A 80 16.60 1.03 15.73
CA PHE A 80 15.93 1.79 14.66
C PHE A 80 16.94 2.51 13.77
N ALA A 81 17.93 3.17 14.35
CA ALA A 81 18.99 3.88 13.63
C ALA A 81 19.79 2.98 12.68
N TYR A 82 19.95 1.69 13.02
CA TYR A 82 20.67 0.70 12.21
C TYR A 82 19.81 0.02 11.14
N GLN A 83 18.50 0.10 11.26
CA GLN A 83 17.58 -0.55 10.32
C GLN A 83 17.21 0.35 9.16
N ILE A 84 17.35 1.67 9.31
CA ILE A 84 17.00 2.64 8.27
C ILE A 84 18.13 2.74 7.25
N ARG A 85 17.76 2.59 5.98
CA ARG A 85 18.67 2.80 4.84
C ARG A 85 18.33 4.10 4.15
N PHE A 86 19.17 5.09 4.32
CA PHE A 86 18.97 6.42 3.75
C PHE A 86 20.31 7.07 3.37
N PHE A 87 20.22 8.13 2.61
CA PHE A 87 21.31 9.08 2.46
C PHE A 87 20.77 10.51 2.47
N SER A 88 21.64 11.44 2.85
CA SER A 88 21.32 12.86 2.84
C SER A 88 22.37 13.65 2.07
N VAL A 89 21.92 14.70 1.38
CA VAL A 89 22.76 15.64 0.64
C VAL A 89 22.31 17.05 0.95
N LEU A 90 23.24 17.89 1.39
CA LEU A 90 23.05 19.32 1.50
C LEU A 90 23.55 19.96 0.21
N VAL A 91 22.67 20.64 -0.52
CA VAL A 91 22.96 21.34 -1.77
C VAL A 91 22.85 22.83 -1.52
N ASN A 92 23.93 23.59 -1.79
CA ASN A 92 23.92 25.03 -1.60
C ASN A 92 23.06 25.78 -2.64
N ALA A 93 22.90 27.08 -2.46
CA ALA A 93 22.12 27.93 -3.36
C ALA A 93 22.62 27.90 -4.82
N GLY A 94 23.91 27.65 -5.03
CA GLY A 94 24.56 27.50 -6.34
C GLY A 94 24.35 26.12 -7.00
N GLY A 95 23.68 25.16 -6.30
CA GLY A 95 23.43 23.81 -6.82
C GLY A 95 24.60 22.84 -6.63
N TYR A 96 25.59 23.16 -5.79
CA TYR A 96 26.70 22.27 -5.46
C TYR A 96 26.44 21.55 -4.15
N ALA A 97 26.82 20.27 -4.09
CA ALA A 97 26.74 19.49 -2.87
C ALA A 97 27.84 19.93 -1.89
N GLU A 98 27.44 20.33 -0.68
CA GLU A 98 28.35 20.73 0.40
C GLU A 98 28.63 19.61 1.39
N LYS A 99 27.59 18.85 1.75
CA LYS A 99 27.69 17.74 2.70
C LYS A 99 26.93 16.56 2.15
N ILE A 100 27.55 15.39 2.24
CA ILE A 100 26.97 14.13 1.75
C ILE A 100 27.15 13.10 2.84
N ASP A 101 26.06 12.42 3.21
CA ASP A 101 26.08 11.27 4.11
C ASP A 101 25.46 10.08 3.40
N ILE A 102 26.28 9.10 3.05
CA ILE A 102 25.88 7.84 2.40
C ILE A 102 26.20 6.60 3.27
N GLN A 103 26.53 6.80 4.56
CA GLN A 103 27.01 5.72 5.42
C GLN A 103 25.94 4.65 5.67
N HIS A 104 24.66 5.00 5.56
CA HIS A 104 23.54 4.12 5.83
C HIS A 104 22.95 3.43 4.59
N ILE A 105 23.58 3.59 3.40
CA ILE A 105 23.09 3.00 2.16
C ILE A 105 24.23 2.47 1.29
N ALA A 106 24.05 1.27 0.75
CA ALA A 106 25.05 0.64 -0.11
C ALA A 106 24.69 0.70 -1.61
N SER A 107 23.45 1.08 -1.93
CA SER A 107 22.91 1.04 -3.30
C SER A 107 23.22 2.30 -4.12
N PHE A 108 23.85 3.31 -3.52
CA PHE A 108 24.28 4.54 -4.16
C PHE A 108 25.77 4.80 -3.93
N SER A 109 26.47 5.14 -5.00
CA SER A 109 27.78 5.78 -4.89
C SER A 109 27.61 7.27 -4.59
N GLU A 110 28.67 7.92 -4.07
CA GLU A 110 28.66 9.34 -3.79
C GLU A 110 28.29 10.19 -5.01
N LYS A 111 28.81 9.84 -6.20
CA LYS A 111 28.49 10.53 -7.46
C LYS A 111 27.03 10.40 -7.84
N GLU A 112 26.46 9.21 -7.70
CA GLU A 112 25.03 8.98 -7.96
C GLU A 112 24.15 9.71 -6.95
N ALA A 113 24.51 9.73 -5.66
CA ALA A 113 23.78 10.45 -4.64
C ALA A 113 23.70 11.96 -4.95
N ILE A 114 24.82 12.57 -5.37
CA ILE A 114 24.88 13.97 -5.79
C ILE A 114 23.99 14.20 -7.02
N GLU A 115 24.09 13.36 -8.04
CA GLU A 115 23.33 13.50 -9.29
C GLU A 115 21.83 13.41 -9.03
N TYR A 116 21.39 12.40 -8.25
CA TYR A 116 19.99 12.27 -7.87
C TYR A 116 19.49 13.45 -7.03
N ALA A 117 20.29 13.91 -6.06
CA ALA A 117 19.93 15.07 -5.25
C ALA A 117 19.75 16.32 -6.11
N ARG A 118 20.66 16.58 -7.03
CA ARG A 118 20.58 17.74 -7.94
C ARG A 118 19.37 17.66 -8.87
N THR A 119 19.12 16.50 -9.47
CA THR A 119 17.96 16.29 -10.33
C THR A 119 16.65 16.47 -9.56
N THR A 120 16.56 15.89 -8.37
CA THR A 120 15.38 15.99 -7.52
C THR A 120 15.11 17.43 -7.06
N VAL A 121 16.18 18.22 -6.75
CA VAL A 121 16.01 19.66 -6.44
C VAL A 121 15.57 20.44 -7.65
N ALA A 122 16.12 20.17 -8.83
CA ALA A 122 15.71 20.85 -10.06
C ALA A 122 14.23 20.58 -10.37
N GLU A 123 13.78 19.34 -10.30
CA GLU A 123 12.39 18.96 -10.47
C GLU A 123 11.47 19.58 -9.40
N ALA A 124 11.93 19.63 -8.14
CA ALA A 124 11.18 20.27 -7.06
C ALA A 124 11.00 21.77 -7.25
N ARG A 125 12.02 22.44 -7.77
CA ARG A 125 11.93 23.88 -8.11
C ARG A 125 10.95 24.14 -9.25
N GLU A 126 10.90 23.27 -10.25
CA GLU A 126 10.03 23.41 -11.41
C GLU A 126 8.57 23.05 -11.05
N ASN A 127 8.34 21.96 -10.33
CA ASN A 127 7.02 21.40 -10.05
C ASN A 127 6.45 21.80 -8.68
N GLY A 128 7.25 22.45 -7.82
CA GLY A 128 6.86 22.82 -6.46
C GLY A 128 6.71 21.61 -5.50
N THR A 129 7.15 20.42 -5.90
CA THR A 129 7.03 19.20 -5.11
C THR A 129 8.17 19.07 -4.11
N LYS A 130 7.84 18.98 -2.81
CA LYS A 130 8.85 18.85 -1.73
C LYS A 130 9.10 17.42 -1.30
N GLN A 131 8.29 16.47 -1.73
CA GLN A 131 8.37 15.05 -1.35
C GLN A 131 7.78 14.16 -2.43
N GLY A 132 8.24 12.92 -2.50
CA GLY A 132 7.73 11.97 -3.49
C GLY A 132 8.38 10.60 -3.39
N PHE A 133 8.02 9.76 -4.35
CA PHE A 133 8.57 8.40 -4.51
C PHE A 133 9.16 8.24 -5.91
N PHE A 134 10.24 7.48 -6.00
CA PHE A 134 10.80 7.06 -7.29
C PHE A 134 11.31 5.63 -7.22
N LYS A 135 11.57 5.04 -8.39
CA LYS A 135 12.13 3.68 -8.50
C LYS A 135 13.48 3.72 -9.21
N LYS A 136 14.45 2.97 -8.68
CA LYS A 136 15.75 2.73 -9.30
C LYS A 136 16.09 1.24 -9.17
N ASN A 137 16.44 0.58 -10.27
CA ASN A 137 16.91 -0.81 -10.26
C ASN A 137 16.01 -1.79 -9.46
N ARG A 138 14.68 -1.70 -9.61
CA ARG A 138 13.67 -2.46 -8.87
C ARG A 138 13.51 -2.12 -7.39
N ALA A 139 14.31 -1.21 -6.85
CA ALA A 139 14.12 -0.67 -5.51
C ALA A 139 13.22 0.56 -5.53
N SER A 140 12.50 0.78 -4.44
CA SER A 140 11.61 1.93 -4.25
C SER A 140 12.22 2.85 -3.23
N TYR A 141 12.27 4.13 -3.56
CA TYR A 141 12.84 5.19 -2.73
C TYR A 141 11.79 6.28 -2.53
N ALA A 142 11.83 6.87 -1.35
CA ALA A 142 11.08 8.08 -1.05
C ALA A 142 12.07 9.21 -0.78
N TYR A 143 11.70 10.43 -1.15
CA TYR A 143 12.53 11.60 -0.90
C TYR A 143 11.73 12.71 -0.24
N MET A 144 12.44 13.55 0.50
CA MET A 144 11.93 14.80 1.05
C MET A 144 13.00 15.87 0.96
N ILE A 145 12.58 17.08 0.62
CA ILE A 145 13.43 18.26 0.42
C ILE A 145 13.00 19.33 1.40
N GLN A 146 13.95 19.83 2.17
CA GLN A 146 13.76 21.00 3.04
C GLN A 146 14.60 22.16 2.52
N PRO A 147 13.96 23.27 2.14
CA PRO A 147 14.68 24.51 1.90
C PRO A 147 15.12 25.13 3.23
N ASN A 148 16.35 25.63 3.27
CA ASN A 148 16.90 26.39 4.38
C ASN A 148 16.85 27.90 4.09
N ASP A 149 16.96 28.72 5.13
CA ASP A 149 16.87 30.18 5.03
C ASP A 149 18.04 30.81 4.24
N ASP A 150 19.18 30.12 4.15
CA ASP A 150 20.36 30.51 3.37
C ASP A 150 20.25 30.18 1.86
N GLY A 151 19.12 29.65 1.43
CA GLY A 151 18.87 29.21 0.06
C GLY A 151 19.46 27.84 -0.28
N SER A 152 20.02 27.14 0.69
CA SER A 152 20.44 25.74 0.53
C SER A 152 19.23 24.79 0.65
N PHE A 153 19.41 23.55 0.22
CA PHE A 153 18.40 22.50 0.28
C PHE A 153 18.97 21.25 0.93
N LEU A 154 18.33 20.80 1.99
CA LEU A 154 18.60 19.48 2.54
C LEU A 154 17.69 18.46 1.86
N ILE A 155 18.28 17.44 1.26
CA ILE A 155 17.57 16.36 0.60
C ILE A 155 17.87 15.08 1.36
N VAL A 156 16.81 14.36 1.71
CA VAL A 156 16.91 13.03 2.31
C VAL A 156 16.22 12.03 1.38
N ILE A 157 16.91 10.94 1.08
CA ILE A 157 16.38 9.84 0.28
C ILE A 157 16.44 8.57 1.11
N LEU A 158 15.27 7.92 1.27
CA LEU A 158 15.04 6.75 2.09
C LEU A 158 14.74 5.55 1.19
N ASP A 159 15.39 4.41 1.44
CA ASP A 159 15.02 3.13 0.82
C ASP A 159 13.79 2.54 1.52
N CYS A 160 12.65 2.62 0.85
CA CYS A 160 11.37 2.07 1.30
C CYS A 160 10.98 0.80 0.54
N THR A 161 11.94 0.12 -0.08
CA THR A 161 11.68 -1.09 -0.89
C THR A 161 10.93 -2.17 -0.12
N ARG A 162 11.30 -2.40 1.15
CA ARG A 162 10.66 -3.42 1.99
C ARG A 162 9.20 -3.06 2.29
N ASP A 163 8.93 -1.80 2.62
CA ASP A 163 7.60 -1.32 2.97
C ASP A 163 6.66 -1.37 1.76
N VAL A 164 7.14 -0.88 0.61
CA VAL A 164 6.40 -0.97 -0.65
C VAL A 164 6.17 -2.42 -1.07
N ALA A 165 7.16 -3.30 -0.94
CA ALA A 165 7.04 -4.71 -1.27
C ALA A 165 6.04 -5.43 -0.34
N ALA A 166 6.04 -5.11 0.95
CA ALA A 166 5.11 -5.66 1.93
C ALA A 166 3.66 -5.31 1.57
N VAL A 167 3.38 -4.03 1.32
CA VAL A 167 2.02 -3.57 0.93
C VAL A 167 1.60 -4.16 -0.41
N THR A 168 2.49 -4.18 -1.41
CA THR A 168 2.20 -4.76 -2.73
C THR A 168 1.90 -6.26 -2.63
N SER A 169 2.65 -6.98 -1.81
CA SER A 169 2.40 -8.40 -1.55
C SER A 169 1.07 -8.62 -0.83
N PHE A 170 0.76 -7.80 0.17
CA PHE A 170 -0.52 -7.83 0.86
C PHE A 170 -1.69 -7.59 -0.10
N MET A 171 -1.60 -6.58 -0.97
CA MET A 171 -2.62 -6.29 -2.00
C MET A 171 -2.82 -7.48 -2.95
N ARG A 172 -1.74 -8.11 -3.38
CA ARG A 172 -1.80 -9.29 -4.25
C ARG A 172 -2.46 -10.48 -3.56
N TYR A 173 -2.09 -10.77 -2.31
CA TYR A 173 -2.70 -11.86 -1.54
C TYR A 173 -4.17 -11.60 -1.22
N SER A 174 -4.54 -10.37 -0.87
CA SER A 174 -5.93 -10.01 -0.62
C SER A 174 -6.80 -10.17 -1.87
N LEU A 175 -6.27 -9.85 -3.06
CA LEU A 175 -6.97 -10.06 -4.33
C LEU A 175 -7.20 -11.54 -4.63
N TRP A 176 -6.17 -12.38 -4.48
CA TRP A 176 -6.30 -13.84 -4.67
C TRP A 176 -7.27 -14.46 -3.67
N PHE A 177 -7.20 -14.04 -2.41
CA PHE A 177 -8.13 -14.48 -1.37
C PHE A 177 -9.58 -14.09 -1.70
N GLY A 178 -9.79 -12.83 -2.11
CA GLY A 178 -11.10 -12.35 -2.54
C GLY A 178 -11.68 -13.14 -3.71
N LEU A 179 -10.85 -13.43 -4.72
CA LEU A 179 -11.26 -14.26 -5.86
C LEU A 179 -11.66 -15.68 -5.41
N GLY A 180 -10.88 -16.29 -4.53
CA GLY A 180 -11.21 -17.60 -3.93
C GLY A 180 -12.53 -17.60 -3.18
N CYS A 181 -12.79 -16.58 -2.38
CA CYS A 181 -14.05 -16.40 -1.66
C CYS A 181 -15.25 -16.29 -2.62
N VAL A 182 -15.12 -15.54 -3.71
CA VAL A 182 -16.21 -15.43 -4.71
C VAL A 182 -16.49 -16.75 -5.39
N ILE A 183 -15.45 -17.49 -5.80
CA ILE A 183 -15.60 -18.82 -6.42
C ILE A 183 -16.31 -19.78 -5.45
N LEU A 184 -15.85 -19.85 -4.20
CA LEU A 184 -16.45 -20.70 -3.17
C LEU A 184 -17.93 -20.32 -2.92
N TYR A 185 -18.23 -19.03 -2.84
CA TYR A 185 -19.60 -18.53 -2.68
C TYR A 185 -20.51 -18.98 -3.82
N VAL A 186 -20.06 -18.85 -5.08
CA VAL A 186 -20.84 -19.27 -6.25
C VAL A 186 -21.11 -20.78 -6.22
N ILE A 187 -20.12 -21.60 -5.83
CA ILE A 187 -20.29 -23.05 -5.70
C ILE A 187 -21.34 -23.37 -4.64
N ILE A 188 -21.25 -22.77 -3.45
CA ILE A 188 -22.21 -22.98 -2.36
C ILE A 188 -23.61 -22.54 -2.80
N LEU A 189 -23.75 -21.37 -3.41
CA LEU A 189 -25.02 -20.86 -3.88
C LEU A 189 -25.66 -21.76 -4.93
N ALA A 190 -24.86 -22.27 -5.89
CA ALA A 190 -25.32 -23.21 -6.89
C ALA A 190 -25.78 -24.53 -6.28
N ALA A 191 -25.07 -25.07 -5.28
CA ALA A 191 -25.46 -26.26 -4.55
C ALA A 191 -26.75 -26.05 -3.78
N MET A 192 -26.88 -24.95 -3.04
CA MET A 192 -28.12 -24.61 -2.30
C MET A 192 -29.31 -24.43 -3.25
N CYS A 193 -29.16 -23.77 -4.37
CA CYS A 193 -30.21 -23.66 -5.39
C CYS A 193 -30.64 -25.01 -5.93
N ASN A 194 -29.73 -25.96 -6.11
CA ASN A 194 -30.06 -27.31 -6.56
C ASN A 194 -30.87 -28.07 -5.52
N VAL A 195 -30.51 -27.98 -4.24
CA VAL A 195 -31.22 -28.63 -3.13
C VAL A 195 -32.61 -28.04 -2.94
N ALA A 196 -32.75 -26.71 -2.95
CA ALA A 196 -33.99 -26.00 -2.74
C ALA A 196 -35.02 -26.21 -3.88
N ILE A 197 -34.55 -26.38 -5.11
CA ILE A 197 -35.45 -26.51 -6.29
C ILE A 197 -35.92 -27.96 -6.48
N ARG A 198 -35.17 -28.97 -6.02
CA ARG A 198 -35.56 -30.40 -6.16
C ARG A 198 -36.97 -30.74 -5.67
N PRO A 199 -37.42 -30.34 -4.46
CA PRO A 199 -38.74 -30.66 -3.97
C PRO A 199 -39.85 -29.97 -4.78
N PHE A 200 -39.62 -28.74 -5.28
CA PHE A 200 -40.62 -28.03 -6.08
C PHE A 200 -40.83 -28.67 -7.47
N VAL A 201 -39.81 -29.14 -8.12
CA VAL A 201 -39.92 -29.83 -9.41
C VAL A 201 -40.67 -31.15 -9.22
N ARG A 202 -40.39 -31.92 -8.16
CA ARG A 202 -41.04 -33.19 -7.86
C ARG A 202 -42.54 -33.04 -7.53
N ASN A 203 -42.91 -31.96 -6.83
CA ASN A 203 -44.31 -31.66 -6.57
C ASN A 203 -45.09 -31.22 -7.80
N MET A 204 -44.46 -30.51 -8.73
CA MET A 204 -45.10 -30.11 -9.99
C MET A 204 -45.28 -31.29 -10.97
N GLU A 205 -44.34 -32.24 -11.01
CA GLU A 205 -44.50 -33.49 -11.78
C GLU A 205 -45.66 -34.32 -11.23
N ASN A 206 -45.75 -34.52 -9.91
CA ASN A 206 -46.84 -35.24 -9.27
C ASN A 206 -48.22 -34.59 -9.48
N GLN A 207 -48.29 -33.26 -9.61
CA GLN A 207 -49.56 -32.58 -9.94
C GLN A 207 -49.94 -32.70 -11.43
N LYS A 208 -48.97 -32.77 -12.35
CA LYS A 208 -49.23 -33.02 -13.76
C LYS A 208 -49.78 -34.44 -14.00
N ASP A 209 -49.19 -35.44 -13.34
CA ASP A 209 -49.61 -36.82 -13.47
C ASP A 209 -51.03 -37.03 -12.89
N ARG A 210 -51.40 -36.34 -11.80
CA ARG A 210 -52.77 -36.36 -11.26
C ARG A 210 -53.83 -35.72 -12.18
N LYS A 211 -53.43 -34.71 -12.98
CA LYS A 211 -54.34 -34.06 -13.94
C LYS A 211 -54.47 -34.80 -15.28
N ALA A 212 -53.57 -35.73 -15.55
CA ALA A 212 -53.62 -36.57 -16.77
C ALA A 212 -54.45 -37.85 -16.59
N HIS A 213 -54.87 -38.17 -15.34
CA HIS A 213 -55.66 -39.33 -15.00
C HIS A 213 -57.10 -38.99 -14.63
N VAL A 214 -57.57 -37.75 -14.86
CA VAL A 214 -58.97 -37.30 -14.79
C VAL A 214 -59.41 -36.88 -16.19
#